data_9d8523a10b13050b69f61459c64f5380
#
_entry.id   9d8523a10b13050b69f61459c64f5380
#
_cell.length_a   1.000
_cell.length_b   1.000
_cell.length_c   1.000
_cell.angle_alpha   90.00
_cell.angle_beta   90.00
_cell.angle_gamma   90.00
#
_symmetry.space_group_name_H-M   'P 1'
#
loop_
_entity.id
_entity.type
_entity.pdbx_description
1 polymer ?
#
loop_
_entity_poly.entity_id
_entity_poly.type
_entity_poly.pdbx_seq_one_letter_code
_entity_poly.pdbx_strand_id
1 'polypeptide(L)'
;ICACLVGSEMCIRDRTIVIGQIKDFLGLTYPAGTATVETMDKLKAIIANIGTFNIKALIVGAVSLAILIIWPKFKSLDKIPPSLIAVIVSVLMVKFIGPLKDVNTIGSLYTIKKGLPGVSVPSVNMDMILTLLPDALTIAVLAGIESLLSCVVSDGMIGSRHKPNMELVAQGAGNIVSALFGGIPATGAIARTAANVKNGGRTPIAGMVHSVTLLIVLVVLMPYAAWIP
;
A
#
# COMPACT_ATOMS: atom_id res chain seq x y z
N ILE A 1 21.54 18.85 1.96
CA ILE A 1 20.21 19.36 2.38
C ILE A 1 19.10 18.46 1.85
N CYS A 2 19.11 18.10 0.54
CA CYS A 2 18.11 17.15 -0.01
C CYS A 2 18.16 15.78 0.66
N ALA A 3 19.33 15.21 0.96
CA ALA A 3 19.46 13.92 1.63
C ALA A 3 18.92 13.95 3.08
N CYS A 4 19.09 15.08 3.79
CA CYS A 4 18.53 15.26 5.14
C CYS A 4 17.02 15.46 5.13
N LEU A 5 16.48 16.22 4.18
CA LEU A 5 15.03 16.43 4.04
C LEU A 5 14.30 15.14 3.64
N VAL A 6 14.78 14.44 2.62
CA VAL A 6 14.21 13.15 2.19
C VAL A 6 14.33 12.11 3.30
N GLY A 7 15.45 12.08 4.03
CA GLY A 7 15.62 11.17 5.17
C GLY A 7 14.66 11.47 6.32
N SER A 8 14.39 12.73 6.63
CA SER A 8 13.47 13.12 7.71
C SER A 8 12.00 12.86 7.34
N GLU A 9 11.59 13.15 6.11
CA GLU A 9 10.21 12.85 5.65
C GLU A 9 9.93 11.34 5.60
N MET A 10 10.88 10.54 5.11
CA MET A 10 10.75 9.07 5.16
C MET A 10 10.63 8.58 6.61
N CYS A 11 11.43 9.10 7.53
CA CYS A 11 11.35 8.71 8.94
C CYS A 11 10.01 9.08 9.59
N ILE A 12 9.44 10.25 9.28
CA ILE A 12 8.14 10.68 9.82
C ILE A 12 7.02 9.83 9.24
N ARG A 13 7.03 9.61 7.93
CA ARG A 13 6.05 8.75 7.24
C ARG A 13 6.09 7.32 7.80
N ASP A 14 7.28 6.74 7.91
CA ASP A 14 7.45 5.37 8.39
C ASP A 14 6.97 5.22 9.84
N ARG A 15 7.26 6.17 10.72
CA ARG A 15 6.75 6.19 12.10
C ARG A 15 5.24 6.28 12.14
N THR A 16 4.63 7.11 11.31
CA THR A 16 3.16 7.25 11.23
C THR A 16 2.51 5.95 10.75
N ILE A 17 3.14 5.27 9.77
CA ILE A 17 2.67 3.98 9.27
C ILE A 17 2.78 2.91 10.38
N VAL A 18 3.92 2.82 11.07
CA VAL A 18 4.12 1.85 12.17
C VAL A 18 3.08 2.07 13.27
N ILE A 19 2.87 3.31 13.71
CA ILE A 19 1.84 3.63 14.71
C ILE A 19 0.45 3.22 14.24
N GLY A 20 0.14 3.43 12.94
CA GLY A 20 -1.13 2.99 12.36
C GLY A 20 -1.31 1.48 12.38
N GLN A 21 -0.23 0.71 12.20
CA GLN A 21 -0.29 -0.77 12.20
C GLN A 21 -0.40 -1.39 13.60
N ILE A 22 -0.06 -0.67 14.67
CA ILE A 22 -0.15 -1.17 16.05
C ILE A 22 -1.59 -1.61 16.39
N LYS A 23 -2.57 -0.86 15.92
CA LYS A 23 -4.00 -1.20 16.11
C LYS A 23 -4.32 -2.60 15.63
N ASP A 24 -3.98 -2.87 14.36
CA ASP A 24 -4.32 -4.13 13.70
C ASP A 24 -3.45 -5.27 14.21
N PHE A 25 -2.18 -5.01 14.51
CA PHE A 25 -1.27 -5.98 15.09
C PHE A 25 -1.70 -6.46 16.49
N LEU A 26 -2.22 -5.55 17.30
CA LEU A 26 -2.77 -5.86 18.63
C LEU A 26 -4.25 -6.28 18.59
N GLY A 27 -4.89 -6.19 17.43
CA GLY A 27 -6.32 -6.49 17.26
C GLY A 27 -7.25 -5.58 18.06
N LEU A 28 -6.89 -4.28 18.21
CA LEU A 28 -7.68 -3.33 18.96
C LEU A 28 -8.95 -2.93 18.21
N THR A 29 -10.07 -2.87 18.92
CA THR A 29 -11.33 -2.36 18.40
C THR A 29 -11.59 -0.95 18.90
N TYR A 30 -11.87 -0.03 17.98
CA TYR A 30 -12.17 1.36 18.31
C TYR A 30 -13.68 1.61 18.28
N PRO A 31 -14.24 2.40 19.19
CA PRO A 31 -15.63 2.86 19.10
C PRO A 31 -15.87 3.66 17.83
N ALA A 32 -17.10 3.60 17.31
CA ALA A 32 -17.50 4.40 16.15
C ALA A 32 -17.32 5.90 16.45
N GLY A 33 -16.68 6.63 15.53
CA GLY A 33 -16.42 8.07 15.68
C GLY A 33 -15.06 8.43 16.29
N THR A 34 -14.19 7.45 16.62
CA THR A 34 -12.84 7.74 17.10
C THR A 34 -12.01 8.41 16.00
N ALA A 35 -11.54 9.64 16.23
CA ALA A 35 -10.64 10.33 15.31
C ALA A 35 -9.30 9.59 15.21
N THR A 36 -8.93 9.20 13.99
CA THR A 36 -7.67 8.46 13.72
C THR A 36 -6.91 9.05 12.53
N VAL A 37 -7.10 10.33 12.26
CA VAL A 37 -6.46 11.02 11.14
C VAL A 37 -5.04 11.42 11.52
N GLU A 38 -4.88 12.11 12.63
CA GLU A 38 -3.59 12.58 13.10
C GLU A 38 -2.82 11.49 13.89
N THR A 39 -1.49 11.57 13.88
CA THR A 39 -0.63 10.61 14.59
C THR A 39 -0.86 10.62 16.10
N MET A 40 -1.11 11.82 16.67
CA MET A 40 -1.39 11.97 18.09
C MET A 40 -2.74 11.38 18.48
N ASP A 41 -3.74 11.51 17.61
CA ASP A 41 -5.05 10.90 17.84
C ASP A 41 -4.98 9.37 17.77
N LYS A 42 -4.17 8.83 16.87
CA LYS A 42 -3.89 7.39 16.80
C LYS A 42 -3.26 6.89 18.10
N LEU A 43 -2.26 7.61 18.65
CA LEU A 43 -1.63 7.23 19.92
C LEU A 43 -2.61 7.27 21.09
N LYS A 44 -3.41 8.34 21.20
CA LYS A 44 -4.46 8.45 22.22
C LYS A 44 -5.48 7.32 22.09
N ALA A 45 -5.91 7.00 20.85
CA ALA A 45 -6.86 5.92 20.59
C ALA A 45 -6.29 4.55 20.99
N ILE A 46 -5.01 4.29 20.72
CA ILE A 46 -4.32 3.04 21.13
C ILE A 46 -4.32 2.92 22.67
N ILE A 47 -3.88 3.97 23.36
CA ILE A 47 -3.78 3.97 24.83
C ILE A 47 -5.17 3.80 25.46
N ALA A 48 -6.17 4.53 24.97
CA ALA A 48 -7.54 4.47 25.50
C ALA A 48 -8.21 3.10 25.30
N ASN A 49 -7.87 2.39 24.22
CA ASN A 49 -8.50 1.12 23.86
C ASN A 49 -7.59 -0.10 24.05
N ILE A 50 -6.51 0.02 24.81
CA ILE A 50 -5.58 -1.09 25.03
C ILE A 50 -6.25 -2.28 25.73
N GLY A 51 -7.33 -2.05 26.45
CA GLY A 51 -8.14 -3.09 27.09
C GLY A 51 -8.91 -3.99 26.13
N THR A 52 -9.04 -3.59 24.84
CA THR A 52 -9.70 -4.41 23.80
C THR A 52 -8.74 -5.37 23.08
N PHE A 53 -7.56 -5.55 23.62
CA PHE A 53 -6.48 -6.38 23.09
C PHE A 53 -6.92 -7.81 22.74
N ASN A 54 -6.58 -8.25 21.54
CA ASN A 54 -6.89 -9.59 21.05
C ASN A 54 -5.60 -10.42 20.88
N ILE A 55 -5.38 -11.35 21.82
CA ILE A 55 -4.20 -12.22 21.79
C ILE A 55 -4.12 -13.09 20.53
N LYS A 56 -5.27 -13.41 19.92
CA LYS A 56 -5.33 -14.22 18.70
C LYS A 56 -4.76 -13.44 17.50
N ALA A 57 -5.10 -12.15 17.39
CA ALA A 57 -4.53 -11.26 16.38
C ALA A 57 -3.02 -11.10 16.57
N LEU A 58 -2.56 -10.93 17.80
CA LEU A 58 -1.14 -10.86 18.13
C LEU A 58 -0.37 -12.11 17.70
N ILE A 59 -0.92 -13.31 17.95
CA ILE A 59 -0.27 -14.57 17.56
C ILE A 59 -0.12 -14.63 16.03
N VAL A 60 -1.17 -14.31 15.27
CA VAL A 60 -1.10 -14.29 13.79
C VAL A 60 -0.10 -13.26 13.30
N GLY A 61 -0.11 -12.04 13.90
CA GLY A 61 0.84 -10.98 13.59
C GLY A 61 2.28 -11.36 13.90
N ALA A 62 2.53 -11.96 15.07
CA ALA A 62 3.86 -12.39 15.50
C ALA A 62 4.42 -13.52 14.60
N VAL A 63 3.60 -14.49 14.21
CA VAL A 63 3.99 -15.54 13.26
C VAL A 63 4.32 -14.95 11.90
N SER A 64 3.48 -14.03 11.39
CA SER A 64 3.73 -13.34 10.12
C SER A 64 5.04 -12.55 10.15
N LEU A 65 5.30 -11.82 11.24
CA LEU A 65 6.53 -11.07 11.45
C LEU A 65 7.75 -12.01 11.53
N ALA A 66 7.62 -13.13 12.25
CA ALA A 66 8.68 -14.14 12.34
C ALA A 66 9.03 -14.69 10.95
N ILE A 67 8.03 -14.98 10.11
CA ILE A 67 8.26 -15.43 8.72
C ILE A 67 9.02 -14.36 7.94
N LEU A 68 8.61 -13.09 8.02
CA LEU A 68 9.28 -11.99 7.32
C LEU A 68 10.76 -11.82 7.71
N ILE A 69 11.11 -12.09 8.98
CA ILE A 69 12.49 -11.96 9.49
C ILE A 69 13.32 -13.21 9.20
N ILE A 70 12.72 -14.39 9.33
CA ILE A 70 13.45 -15.67 9.27
C ILE A 70 13.62 -16.13 7.81
N TRP A 71 12.58 -15.96 6.98
CA TRP A 71 12.59 -16.42 5.59
C TRP A 71 13.76 -15.94 4.75
N PRO A 72 14.16 -14.64 4.77
CA PRO A 72 15.31 -14.17 4.00
C PRO A 72 16.65 -14.76 4.40
N LYS A 73 16.74 -15.44 5.57
CA LYS A 73 17.97 -16.11 6.01
C LYS A 73 18.20 -17.44 5.27
N PHE A 74 17.16 -17.99 4.65
CA PHE A 74 17.26 -19.23 3.88
C PHE A 74 17.56 -18.93 2.41
N LYS A 75 18.83 -18.90 2.03
CA LYS A 75 19.29 -18.63 0.64
C LYS A 75 18.64 -19.53 -0.42
N SER A 76 18.19 -20.73 -0.05
CA SER A 76 17.52 -21.67 -0.95
C SER A 76 16.13 -21.22 -1.40
N LEU A 77 15.51 -20.30 -0.65
CA LEU A 77 14.13 -19.84 -0.85
C LEU A 77 14.06 -18.37 -1.31
N ASP A 78 15.18 -17.82 -1.72
CA ASP A 78 15.34 -16.40 -2.08
C ASP A 78 14.45 -15.97 -3.28
N LYS A 79 14.00 -16.93 -4.09
CA LYS A 79 13.12 -16.70 -5.24
C LYS A 79 11.67 -16.43 -4.85
N ILE A 80 11.26 -16.78 -3.62
CA ILE A 80 9.87 -16.64 -3.16
C ILE A 80 9.78 -15.46 -2.18
N PRO A 81 8.97 -14.43 -2.47
CA PRO A 81 8.83 -13.28 -1.59
C PRO A 81 8.34 -13.71 -0.20
N PRO A 82 9.01 -13.30 0.89
CA PRO A 82 8.61 -13.67 2.25
C PRO A 82 7.21 -13.17 2.62
N SER A 83 6.80 -12.03 2.06
CA SER A 83 5.47 -11.46 2.24
C SER A 83 4.35 -12.36 1.69
N LEU A 84 4.58 -13.02 0.55
CA LEU A 84 3.61 -13.96 -0.02
C LEU A 84 3.38 -15.15 0.93
N ILE A 85 4.46 -15.71 1.47
CA ILE A 85 4.38 -16.83 2.41
C ILE A 85 3.69 -16.41 3.70
N ALA A 86 4.04 -15.23 4.24
CA ALA A 86 3.38 -14.70 5.44
C ALA A 86 1.86 -14.57 5.26
N VAL A 87 1.40 -14.05 4.12
CA VAL A 87 -0.03 -13.94 3.81
C VAL A 87 -0.68 -15.32 3.70
N ILE A 88 -0.07 -16.27 2.97
CA ILE A 88 -0.64 -17.61 2.83
C ILE A 88 -0.74 -18.30 4.19
N VAL A 89 0.31 -18.25 5.00
CA VAL A 89 0.32 -18.87 6.33
C VAL A 89 -0.70 -18.22 7.25
N SER A 90 -0.82 -16.91 7.26
CA SER A 90 -1.80 -16.20 8.10
C SER A 90 -3.25 -16.55 7.72
N VAL A 91 -3.55 -16.65 6.41
CA VAL A 91 -4.87 -17.10 5.92
C VAL A 91 -5.16 -18.53 6.35
N LEU A 92 -4.17 -19.43 6.21
CA LEU A 92 -4.33 -20.82 6.62
C LEU A 92 -4.53 -20.93 8.13
N MET A 93 -3.79 -20.17 8.93
CA MET A 93 -3.94 -20.14 10.39
C MET A 93 -5.36 -19.73 10.79
N VAL A 94 -5.87 -18.63 10.24
CA VAL A 94 -7.22 -18.14 10.58
C VAL A 94 -8.33 -19.07 10.09
N LYS A 95 -8.13 -19.72 8.93
CA LYS A 95 -9.16 -20.61 8.35
C LYS A 95 -9.21 -21.98 9.02
N PHE A 96 -8.06 -22.58 9.32
CA PHE A 96 -7.97 -23.98 9.78
C PHE A 96 -7.84 -24.11 11.29
N ILE A 97 -7.27 -23.11 11.99
CA ILE A 97 -7.15 -23.15 13.44
C ILE A 97 -8.42 -22.54 14.05
N GLY A 98 -9.35 -23.39 14.49
CA GLY A 98 -10.66 -23.01 15.02
C GLY A 98 -10.66 -21.84 16.03
N PRO A 99 -9.73 -21.79 17.03
CA PRO A 99 -9.68 -20.68 17.98
C PRO A 99 -9.32 -19.32 17.38
N LEU A 100 -8.73 -19.29 16.18
CA LEU A 100 -8.28 -18.04 15.52
C LEU A 100 -9.32 -17.43 14.57
N LYS A 101 -10.49 -18.05 14.42
CA LYS A 101 -11.57 -17.57 13.52
C LYS A 101 -12.15 -16.20 13.92
N ASP A 102 -11.94 -15.75 15.15
CA ASP A 102 -12.42 -14.45 15.63
C ASP A 102 -11.44 -13.29 15.30
N VAL A 103 -10.36 -13.56 14.56
CA VAL A 103 -9.47 -12.51 14.08
C VAL A 103 -10.16 -11.79 12.92
N ASN A 104 -10.16 -10.44 12.97
CA ASN A 104 -10.72 -9.62 11.92
C ASN A 104 -9.99 -9.90 10.59
N THR A 105 -10.77 -10.14 9.55
CA THR A 105 -10.27 -10.31 8.19
C THR A 105 -10.71 -9.13 7.32
N ILE A 106 -10.08 -8.94 6.17
CA ILE A 106 -10.49 -7.88 5.23
C ILE A 106 -11.97 -8.01 4.88
N GLY A 107 -12.47 -9.24 4.69
CA GLY A 107 -13.88 -9.49 4.39
C GLY A 107 -14.85 -9.25 5.54
N SER A 108 -14.37 -9.24 6.80
CA SER A 108 -15.21 -8.87 7.95
C SER A 108 -15.30 -7.36 8.16
N LEU A 109 -14.28 -6.62 7.73
CA LEU A 109 -14.21 -5.17 7.88
C LEU A 109 -14.74 -4.41 6.67
N TYR A 110 -14.58 -4.97 5.47
CA TYR A 110 -14.91 -4.31 4.21
C TYR A 110 -15.73 -5.20 3.29
N THR A 111 -16.75 -4.64 2.66
CA THR A 111 -17.48 -5.31 1.59
C THR A 111 -16.67 -5.24 0.28
N ILE A 112 -16.08 -6.36 -0.12
CA ILE A 112 -15.30 -6.45 -1.34
C ILE A 112 -16.25 -6.62 -2.54
N LYS A 113 -16.36 -5.61 -3.39
CA LYS A 113 -17.09 -5.71 -4.66
C LYS A 113 -16.31 -6.61 -5.61
N LYS A 114 -16.98 -7.64 -6.13
CA LYS A 114 -16.42 -8.55 -7.14
C LYS A 114 -16.53 -7.90 -8.52
N GLY A 115 -15.44 -7.92 -9.28
CA GLY A 115 -15.43 -7.48 -10.68
C GLY A 115 -14.57 -6.24 -10.92
N LEU A 116 -14.39 -5.93 -12.19
CA LEU A 116 -13.68 -4.72 -12.60
C LEU A 116 -14.55 -3.48 -12.34
N PRO A 117 -13.96 -2.37 -11.88
CA PRO A 117 -14.68 -1.12 -11.74
C PRO A 117 -15.20 -0.67 -13.12
N GLY A 118 -16.47 -0.30 -13.18
CA GLY A 118 -17.06 0.26 -14.40
C GLY A 118 -16.54 1.67 -14.66
N VAL A 119 -16.54 2.05 -15.93
CA VAL A 119 -16.25 3.45 -16.31
C VAL A 119 -17.35 4.34 -15.76
N SER A 120 -16.99 5.32 -14.97
CA SER A 120 -17.89 6.35 -14.46
C SER A 120 -17.30 7.73 -14.73
N VAL A 121 -18.03 8.53 -15.48
CA VAL A 121 -17.65 9.94 -15.65
C VAL A 121 -18.28 10.72 -14.49
N PRO A 122 -17.49 11.32 -13.60
CA PRO A 122 -18.03 12.11 -12.51
C PRO A 122 -18.77 13.37 -13.07
N SER A 123 -19.91 13.67 -12.51
CA SER A 123 -20.59 14.94 -12.81
C SER A 123 -19.81 16.08 -12.16
N VAL A 124 -19.20 16.93 -12.96
CA VAL A 124 -18.34 18.02 -12.51
C VAL A 124 -19.10 19.34 -12.63
N ASN A 125 -19.27 20.04 -11.50
CA ASN A 125 -19.80 21.39 -11.43
C ASN A 125 -18.66 22.42 -11.26
N MET A 126 -18.87 23.66 -11.71
CA MET A 126 -17.86 24.72 -11.60
C MET A 126 -17.49 25.03 -10.15
N ASP A 127 -18.44 25.02 -9.24
CA ASP A 127 -18.20 25.22 -7.79
C ASP A 127 -17.33 24.11 -7.20
N MET A 128 -17.54 22.88 -7.65
CA MET A 128 -16.73 21.73 -7.25
C MET A 128 -15.30 21.87 -7.77
N ILE A 129 -15.10 22.33 -9.00
CA ILE A 129 -13.76 22.57 -9.56
C ILE A 129 -13.03 23.61 -8.72
N LEU A 130 -13.65 24.75 -8.45
CA LEU A 130 -13.02 25.84 -7.69
C LEU A 130 -12.68 25.42 -6.26
N THR A 131 -13.52 24.61 -5.64
CA THR A 131 -13.30 24.13 -4.27
C THR A 131 -12.16 23.09 -4.20
N LEU A 132 -12.07 22.17 -5.18
CA LEU A 132 -11.09 21.09 -5.17
C LEU A 132 -9.77 21.45 -5.87
N LEU A 133 -9.71 22.57 -6.59
CA LEU A 133 -8.53 22.96 -7.36
C LEU A 133 -7.25 23.10 -6.51
N PRO A 134 -7.26 23.72 -5.30
CA PRO A 134 -6.07 23.81 -4.48
C PRO A 134 -5.52 22.43 -4.06
N ASP A 135 -6.42 21.53 -3.67
CA ASP A 135 -6.04 20.16 -3.26
C ASP A 135 -5.55 19.37 -4.46
N ALA A 136 -6.20 19.49 -5.62
CA ALA A 136 -5.80 18.84 -6.86
C ALA A 136 -4.40 19.29 -7.32
N LEU A 137 -4.09 20.60 -7.23
CA LEU A 137 -2.77 21.14 -7.54
C LEU A 137 -1.72 20.62 -6.57
N THR A 138 -2.03 20.57 -5.28
CA THR A 138 -1.12 20.04 -4.26
C THR A 138 -0.79 18.57 -4.54
N ILE A 139 -1.81 17.75 -4.80
CA ILE A 139 -1.63 16.34 -5.14
C ILE A 139 -0.84 16.18 -6.45
N ALA A 140 -1.13 16.97 -7.46
CA ALA A 140 -0.43 16.91 -8.75
C ALA A 140 1.07 17.23 -8.62
N VAL A 141 1.41 18.28 -7.86
CA VAL A 141 2.82 18.66 -7.59
C VAL A 141 3.52 17.57 -6.80
N LEU A 142 2.91 17.08 -5.71
CA LEU A 142 3.50 16.02 -4.89
C LEU A 142 3.69 14.73 -5.70
N ALA A 143 2.71 14.31 -6.47
CA ALA A 143 2.80 13.12 -7.32
C ALA A 143 3.89 13.28 -8.39
N GLY A 144 4.00 14.45 -9.00
CA GLY A 144 5.05 14.74 -9.99
C GLY A 144 6.46 14.68 -9.39
N ILE A 145 6.66 15.29 -8.22
CA ILE A 145 7.94 15.25 -7.50
C ILE A 145 8.30 13.81 -7.13
N GLU A 146 7.37 13.04 -6.57
CA GLU A 146 7.62 11.67 -6.15
C GLU A 146 7.95 10.75 -7.34
N SER A 147 7.25 10.90 -8.47
CA SER A 147 7.56 10.16 -9.69
C SER A 147 8.95 10.48 -10.22
N LEU A 148 9.31 11.77 -10.32
CA LEU A 148 10.63 12.19 -10.78
C LEU A 148 11.75 11.72 -9.83
N LEU A 149 11.55 11.77 -8.51
CA LEU A 149 12.50 11.23 -7.53
C LEU A 149 12.68 9.71 -7.72
N SER A 150 11.60 8.98 -7.98
CA SER A 150 11.65 7.54 -8.27
C SER A 150 12.49 7.26 -9.53
N CYS A 151 12.34 8.08 -10.58
CA CYS A 151 13.14 7.99 -11.80
C CYS A 151 14.62 8.31 -11.57
N VAL A 152 14.93 9.35 -10.80
CA VAL A 152 16.31 9.72 -10.46
C VAL A 152 17.02 8.60 -9.69
N VAL A 153 16.33 7.98 -8.71
CA VAL A 153 16.87 6.84 -7.96
C VAL A 153 17.12 5.65 -8.90
N SER A 154 16.19 5.35 -9.80
CA SER A 154 16.33 4.29 -10.80
C SER A 154 17.51 4.55 -11.73
N ASP A 155 17.65 5.78 -12.23
CA ASP A 155 18.77 6.19 -13.09
C ASP A 155 20.11 5.99 -12.40
N GLY A 156 20.21 6.39 -11.12
CA GLY A 156 21.42 6.18 -10.33
C GLY A 156 21.79 4.70 -10.14
N MET A 157 20.77 3.83 -10.07
CA MET A 157 20.99 2.38 -9.92
C MET A 157 21.34 1.67 -11.23
N ILE A 158 20.83 2.16 -12.38
CA ILE A 158 20.96 1.52 -13.69
C ILE A 158 22.08 2.16 -14.51
N GLY A 159 22.43 3.42 -14.22
CA GLY A 159 23.35 4.23 -15.04
C GLY A 159 22.68 4.76 -16.31
N SER A 160 21.39 5.05 -16.27
CA SER A 160 20.62 5.59 -17.39
C SER A 160 20.17 7.03 -17.14
N ARG A 161 19.48 7.61 -18.11
CA ARG A 161 18.81 8.91 -17.97
C ARG A 161 17.36 8.80 -18.45
N HIS A 162 16.43 9.13 -17.58
CA HIS A 162 15.01 9.22 -17.94
C HIS A 162 14.69 10.52 -18.69
N LYS A 163 13.50 10.58 -19.29
CA LYS A 163 12.98 11.79 -19.94
C LYS A 163 11.92 12.42 -19.01
N PRO A 164 12.25 13.46 -18.22
CA PRO A 164 11.36 13.98 -17.16
C PRO A 164 9.98 14.43 -17.68
N ASN A 165 9.96 15.11 -18.82
CA ASN A 165 8.71 15.59 -19.40
C ASN A 165 7.77 14.44 -19.82
N MET A 166 8.34 13.37 -20.39
CA MET A 166 7.54 12.20 -20.78
C MET A 166 7.02 11.44 -19.58
N GLU A 167 7.79 11.39 -18.50
CA GLU A 167 7.36 10.79 -17.24
C GLU A 167 6.14 11.52 -16.67
N LEU A 168 6.20 12.85 -16.60
CA LEU A 168 5.07 13.66 -16.11
C LEU A 168 3.83 13.54 -17.00
N VAL A 169 4.01 13.48 -18.33
CA VAL A 169 2.89 13.26 -19.26
C VAL A 169 2.27 11.87 -19.06
N ALA A 170 3.10 10.83 -18.92
CA ALA A 170 2.63 9.47 -18.67
C ALA A 170 1.91 9.36 -17.32
N GLN A 171 2.44 10.00 -16.28
CA GLN A 171 1.83 10.08 -14.95
C GLN A 171 0.47 10.76 -15.00
N GLY A 172 0.36 11.89 -15.70
CA GLY A 172 -0.90 12.62 -15.87
C GLY A 172 -1.93 11.79 -16.64
N ALA A 173 -1.54 11.18 -17.77
CA ALA A 173 -2.41 10.33 -18.54
C ALA A 173 -2.91 9.11 -17.74
N GLY A 174 -2.01 8.47 -17.00
CA GLY A 174 -2.36 7.35 -16.12
C GLY A 174 -3.39 7.73 -15.05
N ASN A 175 -3.23 8.90 -14.43
CA ASN A 175 -4.16 9.40 -13.41
C ASN A 175 -5.53 9.79 -13.98
N ILE A 176 -5.58 10.35 -15.21
CA ILE A 176 -6.86 10.62 -15.90
C ILE A 176 -7.60 9.29 -16.15
N VAL A 177 -6.92 8.29 -16.67
CA VAL A 177 -7.52 6.97 -16.88
C VAL A 177 -7.96 6.35 -15.55
N SER A 178 -7.14 6.42 -14.50
CA SER A 178 -7.50 5.94 -13.16
C SER A 178 -8.80 6.58 -12.67
N ALA A 179 -8.93 7.89 -12.79
CA ALA A 179 -10.13 8.62 -12.37
C ALA A 179 -11.39 8.18 -13.12
N LEU A 180 -11.31 7.87 -14.41
CA LEU A 180 -12.44 7.36 -15.22
C LEU A 180 -12.95 6.00 -14.71
N PHE A 181 -12.09 5.21 -14.08
CA PHE A 181 -12.46 3.94 -13.45
C PHE A 181 -12.73 4.07 -11.94
N GLY A 182 -12.91 5.30 -11.45
CA GLY A 182 -13.15 5.57 -10.02
C GLY A 182 -11.94 5.32 -9.12
N GLY A 183 -10.74 5.29 -9.69
CA GLY A 183 -9.49 5.16 -8.94
C GLY A 183 -9.05 6.47 -8.29
N ILE A 184 -8.21 6.34 -7.26
CA ILE A 184 -7.55 7.46 -6.61
C ILE A 184 -6.29 7.87 -7.38
N PRO A 185 -5.79 9.11 -7.20
CA PRO A 185 -4.50 9.53 -7.76
C PRO A 185 -3.37 8.60 -7.30
N ALA A 186 -2.51 8.23 -8.24
CA ALA A 186 -1.39 7.34 -8.00
C ALA A 186 -0.09 7.96 -8.51
N THR A 187 1.04 7.56 -7.93
CA THR A 187 2.38 8.00 -8.31
C THR A 187 3.39 6.87 -8.24
N GLY A 188 4.60 7.10 -8.76
CA GLY A 188 5.71 6.17 -8.69
C GLY A 188 6.19 5.99 -7.25
N ALA A 189 6.43 4.74 -6.83
CA ALA A 189 6.94 4.44 -5.49
C ALA A 189 8.43 4.08 -5.55
N ILE A 190 9.28 4.89 -4.92
CA ILE A 190 10.74 4.73 -4.91
C ILE A 190 11.16 3.33 -4.48
N ALA A 191 10.60 2.82 -3.38
CA ALA A 191 10.94 1.50 -2.85
C ALA A 191 10.59 0.36 -3.83
N ARG A 192 9.45 0.45 -4.51
CA ARG A 192 9.02 -0.55 -5.51
C ARG A 192 9.90 -0.50 -6.75
N THR A 193 10.23 0.70 -7.22
CA THR A 193 11.14 0.92 -8.35
C THR A 193 12.52 0.36 -8.04
N ALA A 194 13.09 0.68 -6.87
CA ALA A 194 14.36 0.15 -6.43
C ALA A 194 14.35 -1.39 -6.31
N ALA A 195 13.28 -1.98 -5.77
CA ALA A 195 13.13 -3.42 -5.69
C ALA A 195 13.06 -4.06 -7.10
N ASN A 196 12.32 -3.47 -8.04
CA ASN A 196 12.25 -3.93 -9.42
C ASN A 196 13.64 -3.93 -10.09
N VAL A 197 14.39 -2.84 -9.93
CA VAL A 197 15.75 -2.71 -10.49
C VAL A 197 16.70 -3.74 -9.88
N LYS A 198 16.67 -3.92 -8.55
CA LYS A 198 17.47 -4.94 -7.85
C LYS A 198 17.18 -6.36 -8.33
N ASN A 199 15.93 -6.65 -8.70
CA ASN A 199 15.52 -7.94 -9.26
C ASN A 199 15.71 -8.05 -10.77
N GLY A 200 16.42 -7.13 -11.39
CA GLY A 200 16.82 -7.19 -12.80
C GLY A 200 15.85 -6.51 -13.78
N GLY A 201 14.83 -5.81 -13.29
CA GLY A 201 13.94 -5.01 -14.13
C GLY A 201 14.69 -3.82 -14.74
N ARG A 202 14.80 -3.82 -16.07
CA ARG A 202 15.55 -2.79 -16.84
C ARG A 202 14.72 -2.10 -17.89
N THR A 203 13.52 -2.58 -18.15
CA THR A 203 12.66 -2.10 -19.23
C THR A 203 11.25 -1.82 -18.76
N PRO A 204 10.48 -0.98 -19.47
CA PRO A 204 9.06 -0.73 -19.19
C PRO A 204 8.20 -2.00 -19.18
N ILE A 205 8.65 -3.06 -19.89
CA ILE A 205 7.95 -4.35 -19.94
C ILE A 205 7.73 -4.93 -18.55
N ALA A 206 8.68 -4.75 -17.62
CA ALA A 206 8.53 -5.20 -16.24
C ALA A 206 7.31 -4.54 -15.55
N GLY A 207 7.08 -3.24 -15.79
CA GLY A 207 5.90 -2.51 -15.30
C GLY A 207 4.60 -3.00 -15.96
N MET A 208 4.62 -3.28 -17.26
CA MET A 208 3.47 -3.83 -17.98
C MET A 208 3.08 -5.21 -17.46
N VAL A 209 4.04 -6.11 -17.30
CA VAL A 209 3.83 -7.44 -16.71
C VAL A 209 3.29 -7.32 -15.28
N HIS A 210 3.83 -6.41 -14.49
CA HIS A 210 3.32 -6.14 -13.14
C HIS A 210 1.85 -5.72 -13.16
N SER A 211 1.47 -4.80 -14.04
CA SER A 211 0.09 -4.32 -14.17
C SER A 211 -0.88 -5.42 -14.62
N VAL A 212 -0.46 -6.25 -15.58
CA VAL A 212 -1.26 -7.42 -16.03
C VAL A 212 -1.40 -8.43 -14.90
N THR A 213 -0.32 -8.70 -14.16
CA THR A 213 -0.36 -9.61 -13.01
C THR A 213 -1.31 -9.10 -11.93
N LEU A 214 -1.28 -7.81 -11.61
CA LEU A 214 -2.22 -7.21 -10.67
C LEU A 214 -3.67 -7.30 -11.15
N LEU A 215 -3.91 -7.13 -12.44
CA LEU A 215 -5.24 -7.30 -13.03
C LEU A 215 -5.74 -8.74 -12.87
N ILE A 216 -4.90 -9.72 -13.15
CA ILE A 216 -5.24 -11.15 -12.95
C ILE A 216 -5.51 -11.42 -11.47
N VAL A 217 -4.67 -10.92 -10.57
CA VAL A 217 -4.86 -11.06 -9.12
C VAL A 217 -6.18 -10.43 -8.69
N LEU A 218 -6.50 -9.24 -9.19
CA LEU A 218 -7.76 -8.56 -8.89
C LEU A 218 -8.98 -9.40 -9.34
N VAL A 219 -8.95 -9.96 -10.54
CA VAL A 219 -10.10 -10.70 -11.09
C VAL A 219 -10.24 -12.08 -10.44
N VAL A 220 -9.12 -12.79 -10.25
CA VAL A 220 -9.13 -14.21 -9.83
C VAL A 220 -9.02 -14.36 -8.31
N LEU A 221 -8.14 -13.58 -7.67
CA LEU A 221 -7.81 -13.75 -6.25
C LEU A 221 -8.57 -12.80 -5.31
N MET A 222 -9.31 -11.82 -5.84
CA MET A 222 -10.09 -10.90 -5.01
C MET A 222 -11.07 -11.59 -4.05
N PRO A 223 -11.79 -12.65 -4.44
CA PRO A 223 -12.66 -13.39 -3.51
C PRO A 223 -11.88 -13.98 -2.33
N TYR A 224 -10.64 -14.37 -2.54
CA TYR A 224 -9.79 -14.95 -1.50
C TYR A 224 -9.12 -13.88 -0.64
N ALA A 225 -9.01 -12.65 -1.12
CA ALA A 225 -8.50 -11.52 -0.35
C ALA A 225 -9.38 -11.22 0.90
N ALA A 226 -10.66 -11.57 0.85
CA ALA A 226 -11.56 -11.48 2.00
C ALA A 226 -11.09 -12.31 3.21
N TRP A 227 -10.29 -13.33 3.01
CA TRP A 227 -9.80 -14.22 4.09
C TRP A 227 -8.48 -13.76 4.72
N ILE A 228 -7.87 -12.70 4.17
CA ILE A 228 -6.62 -12.16 4.73
C ILE A 228 -6.92 -11.49 6.07
N PRO A 229 -6.26 -11.92 7.15
CA PRO A 229 -6.40 -11.33 8.46
C PRO A 229 -5.71 -9.98 8.57
#